data_b5282e77c073b0cb9db01f2b9fda2a29
#
_entry.id   b5282e77c073b0cb9db01f2b9fda2a29
#
_cell.length_a   1.000
_cell.length_b   1.000
_cell.length_c   1.000
_cell.angle_alpha   90.00
_cell.angle_beta   90.00
_cell.angle_gamma   90.00
#
_symmetry.space_group_name_H-M   'P 1'
#
loop_
_entity.id
_entity.type
_entity.pdbx_description
1 polymer ?
#
loop_
_entity_poly.entity_id
_entity_poly.type
_entity_poly.pdbx_seq_one_letter_code
_entity_poly.pdbx_strand_id
1 'polypeptide(L)'
;MAGESDLERLLDRMEPALMEGKFYFATVDESQLLTLSGYLDGILSVFREKEGLGIVFSESLKDVMARLTGKEIIGPFALISLTVHSNLYAIGLLAKVTDVLAKEGISVNAISAYYHDHLFVPYERKEDAMAALAKL
;
A
#
# COMPACT_ATOMS: atom_id res chain seq x y z
N MET A 1 -9.56 -22.52 1.22
CA MET A 1 -9.09 -21.14 1.33
C MET A 1 -8.91 -20.54 -0.05
N ALA A 2 -9.39 -19.34 -0.24
CA ALA A 2 -9.26 -18.67 -1.54
C ALA A 2 -7.85 -18.12 -1.76
N GLY A 3 -7.42 -18.07 -3.03
CA GLY A 3 -6.14 -17.53 -3.43
C GLY A 3 -5.04 -18.58 -3.57
N GLU A 4 -3.96 -18.19 -4.27
CA GLU A 4 -2.81 -19.05 -4.53
C GLU A 4 -1.83 -18.98 -3.37
N SER A 5 -1.22 -20.13 -3.03
CA SER A 5 -0.23 -20.21 -1.96
C SER A 5 1.13 -20.70 -2.43
N ASP A 6 1.25 -21.27 -3.65
CA ASP A 6 2.52 -21.75 -4.19
C ASP A 6 3.40 -20.57 -4.65
N LEU A 7 4.59 -20.43 -4.07
CA LEU A 7 5.46 -19.29 -4.31
C LEU A 7 5.87 -19.15 -5.78
N GLU A 8 6.22 -20.24 -6.46
CA GLU A 8 6.62 -20.16 -7.87
C GLU A 8 5.49 -19.65 -8.74
N ARG A 9 4.26 -20.14 -8.51
CA ARG A 9 3.08 -19.68 -9.25
C ARG A 9 2.75 -18.23 -8.92
N LEU A 10 2.92 -17.82 -7.67
CA LEU A 10 2.71 -16.43 -7.26
C LEU A 10 3.68 -15.51 -7.98
N LEU A 11 4.97 -15.87 -8.04
CA LEU A 11 5.97 -15.08 -8.74
C LEU A 11 5.71 -15.02 -10.25
N ASP A 12 5.31 -16.15 -10.86
CA ASP A 12 5.01 -16.22 -12.30
C ASP A 12 3.80 -15.36 -12.68
N ARG A 13 2.82 -15.22 -11.78
CA ARG A 13 1.56 -14.53 -12.03
C ARG A 13 1.42 -13.20 -11.32
N MET A 14 2.51 -12.73 -10.73
CA MET A 14 2.48 -11.55 -9.86
C MET A 14 1.95 -10.30 -10.56
N GLU A 15 2.37 -10.05 -11.78
CA GLU A 15 1.93 -8.94 -12.63
C GLU A 15 1.74 -7.62 -11.84
N PRO A 16 2.83 -6.98 -11.40
CA PRO A 16 2.70 -5.74 -10.64
C PRO A 16 2.06 -4.65 -11.50
N ALA A 17 1.07 -3.98 -10.95
CA ALA A 17 0.36 -2.89 -11.62
C ALA A 17 0.64 -1.58 -10.89
N LEU A 18 1.26 -0.63 -11.59
CA LEU A 18 1.45 0.71 -11.06
C LEU A 18 0.13 1.48 -11.18
N MET A 19 -0.43 1.83 -10.04
CA MET A 19 -1.68 2.56 -9.99
C MET A 19 -1.43 4.05 -10.27
N GLU A 20 -2.41 4.72 -10.88
CA GLU A 20 -2.31 6.13 -11.16
C GLU A 20 -2.46 6.95 -9.89
N GLY A 21 -1.70 8.04 -9.77
CA GLY A 21 -1.85 9.03 -8.71
C GLY A 21 -0.84 8.91 -7.59
N LYS A 22 -1.03 9.77 -6.61
CA LYS A 22 -0.18 9.87 -5.43
C LYS A 22 -0.98 9.53 -4.19
N PHE A 23 -0.32 8.88 -3.24
CA PHE A 23 -0.96 8.39 -2.02
C PHE A 23 -0.18 8.85 -0.78
N TYR A 24 -0.88 8.95 0.33
CA TYR A 24 -0.34 9.52 1.57
C TYR A 24 -0.81 8.73 2.77
N PHE A 25 -0.05 8.85 3.85
CA PHE A 25 -0.38 8.27 5.15
C PHE A 25 -0.61 9.40 6.16
N ALA A 26 -1.62 9.25 6.99
CA ALA A 26 -1.90 10.16 8.09
C ALA A 26 -2.45 9.39 9.27
N THR A 27 -2.48 10.04 10.44
CA THR A 27 -3.16 9.50 11.61
C THR A 27 -4.19 10.52 12.08
N VAL A 28 -5.35 10.03 12.49
CA VAL A 28 -6.41 10.86 13.04
C VAL A 28 -6.93 10.23 14.32
N ASP A 29 -7.53 11.05 15.18
CA ASP A 29 -8.17 10.54 16.39
C ASP A 29 -9.34 9.63 16.04
N GLU A 30 -9.61 8.62 16.87
CA GLU A 30 -10.73 7.69 16.66
C GLU A 30 -12.09 8.40 16.53
N SER A 31 -12.24 9.54 17.19
CA SER A 31 -13.47 10.33 17.11
C SER A 31 -13.78 10.82 15.71
N GLN A 32 -12.80 10.79 14.78
CA GLN A 32 -12.98 11.21 13.40
C GLN A 32 -13.54 10.11 12.49
N LEU A 33 -13.79 8.90 13.01
CA LEU A 33 -14.24 7.78 12.18
C LEU A 33 -15.51 8.10 11.39
N LEU A 34 -16.49 8.73 12.04
CA LEU A 34 -17.73 9.08 11.37
C LEU A 34 -17.51 10.12 10.27
N THR A 35 -16.64 11.09 10.51
CA THR A 35 -16.25 12.08 9.50
C THR A 35 -15.60 11.40 8.30
N LEU A 36 -14.70 10.44 8.55
CA LEU A 36 -14.02 9.70 7.48
C LEU A 36 -15.00 8.94 6.58
N SER A 37 -16.13 8.50 7.12
CA SER A 37 -17.13 7.75 6.35
C SER A 37 -17.71 8.55 5.18
N GLY A 38 -17.60 9.87 5.22
CA GLY A 38 -18.01 10.75 4.12
C GLY A 38 -17.00 10.85 2.98
N TYR A 39 -15.82 10.26 3.13
CA TYR A 39 -14.72 10.40 2.19
C TYR A 39 -14.16 9.06 1.70
N LEU A 40 -14.96 7.99 1.79
CA LEU A 40 -14.50 6.62 1.49
C LEU A 40 -13.92 6.46 0.09
N ASP A 41 -14.39 7.22 -0.89
CA ASP A 41 -13.88 7.11 -2.27
C ASP A 41 -12.38 7.42 -2.38
N GLY A 42 -11.85 8.22 -1.47
CA GLY A 42 -10.42 8.55 -1.46
C GLY A 42 -9.62 7.80 -0.41
N ILE A 43 -10.24 6.95 0.39
CA ILE A 43 -9.58 6.21 1.46
C ILE A 43 -9.31 4.78 1.00
N LEU A 44 -8.05 4.34 1.07
CA LEU A 44 -7.66 2.98 0.71
C LEU A 44 -7.64 2.06 1.91
N SER A 45 -7.26 2.56 3.08
CA SER A 45 -7.06 1.71 4.26
C SER A 45 -7.27 2.52 5.53
N VAL A 46 -7.88 1.87 6.52
CA VAL A 46 -8.01 2.41 7.88
C VAL A 46 -7.53 1.31 8.81
N PHE A 47 -6.53 1.61 9.63
CA PHE A 47 -6.02 0.65 10.59
C PHE A 47 -6.07 1.26 11.99
N ARG A 48 -6.70 0.53 12.93
CA ARG A 48 -6.76 0.96 14.33
C ARG A 48 -5.43 0.71 15.00
N GLU A 49 -4.80 1.78 15.48
CA GLU A 49 -3.58 1.70 16.26
C GLU A 49 -3.84 2.26 17.65
N LYS A 50 -2.90 2.05 18.56
CA LYS A 50 -3.01 2.60 19.93
C LYS A 50 -3.09 4.13 19.90
N GLU A 51 -2.38 4.75 18.98
CA GLU A 51 -2.27 6.21 18.85
C GLU A 51 -3.45 6.86 18.13
N GLY A 52 -4.27 6.07 17.44
CA GLY A 52 -5.39 6.57 16.65
C GLY A 52 -5.64 5.71 15.43
N LEU A 53 -6.31 6.26 14.42
CA LEU A 53 -6.59 5.56 13.17
C LEU A 53 -5.52 5.93 12.14
N GLY A 54 -4.76 4.93 11.67
CA GLY A 54 -3.84 5.11 10.55
C GLY A 54 -4.60 5.07 9.24
N ILE A 55 -4.46 6.10 8.42
CA ILE A 55 -5.23 6.25 7.19
C ILE A 55 -4.29 6.29 5.99
N VAL A 56 -4.61 5.49 4.96
CA VAL A 56 -3.95 5.58 3.66
C VAL A 56 -4.98 6.15 2.69
N PHE A 57 -4.61 7.21 1.98
CA PHE A 57 -5.57 7.95 1.16
C PHE A 57 -4.93 8.52 -0.10
N SER A 58 -5.78 8.82 -1.08
CA SER A 58 -5.36 9.42 -2.34
C SER A 58 -5.19 10.92 -2.20
N GLU A 59 -4.46 11.53 -3.14
CA GLU A 59 -4.17 12.96 -3.15
C GLU A 59 -5.43 13.84 -3.09
N SER A 60 -6.56 13.33 -3.59
CA SER A 60 -7.83 14.07 -3.55
C SER A 60 -8.26 14.46 -2.13
N LEU A 61 -7.81 13.72 -1.11
CA LEU A 61 -8.15 13.99 0.29
C LEU A 61 -7.05 14.72 1.06
N LYS A 62 -6.00 15.18 0.39
CA LYS A 62 -4.86 15.78 1.08
C LYS A 62 -5.26 16.97 1.94
N ASP A 63 -6.08 17.88 1.42
CA ASP A 63 -6.51 19.07 2.17
C ASP A 63 -7.43 18.71 3.33
N VAL A 64 -8.35 17.76 3.12
CA VAL A 64 -9.25 17.28 4.17
C VAL A 64 -8.43 16.65 5.30
N MET A 65 -7.51 15.76 4.97
CA MET A 65 -6.70 15.08 5.99
C MET A 65 -5.76 16.03 6.71
N ALA A 66 -5.23 17.04 6.03
CA ALA A 66 -4.41 18.06 6.66
C ALA A 66 -5.17 18.77 7.79
N ARG A 67 -6.47 19.00 7.59
CA ARG A 67 -7.31 19.63 8.62
C ARG A 67 -7.65 18.67 9.76
N LEU A 68 -7.84 17.38 9.47
CA LEU A 68 -8.29 16.41 10.48
C LEU A 68 -7.16 15.86 11.34
N THR A 69 -5.95 15.74 10.79
CA THR A 69 -4.87 15.00 11.47
C THR A 69 -4.20 15.80 12.61
N GLY A 70 -4.01 17.09 12.46
CA GLY A 70 -3.21 17.88 13.40
C GLY A 70 -1.72 17.51 13.42
N LYS A 71 -1.29 16.56 12.60
CA LYS A 71 0.09 16.09 12.47
C LYS A 71 0.51 16.13 11.01
N GLU A 72 1.77 15.79 10.72
CA GLU A 72 2.22 15.81 9.33
C GLU A 72 1.62 14.66 8.53
N ILE A 73 1.40 14.93 7.25
CA ILE A 73 1.01 13.93 6.26
C ILE A 73 2.29 13.40 5.61
N ILE A 74 2.42 12.08 5.52
CA ILE A 74 3.62 11.43 4.98
C ILE A 74 3.35 10.97 3.55
N GLY A 75 4.23 11.35 2.64
CA GLY A 75 4.14 11.02 1.21
C GLY A 75 4.75 12.14 0.38
N PRO A 76 4.62 12.10 -0.96
CA PRO A 76 3.77 11.18 -1.72
C PRO A 76 4.40 9.80 -1.96
N PHE A 77 3.53 8.81 -2.04
CA PHE A 77 3.88 7.44 -2.42
C PHE A 77 3.20 7.07 -3.73
N ALA A 78 3.85 6.19 -4.49
CA ALA A 78 3.20 5.47 -5.57
C ALA A 78 2.66 4.15 -5.02
N LEU A 79 1.58 3.67 -5.58
CA LEU A 79 0.98 2.39 -5.22
C LEU A 79 1.21 1.38 -6.34
N ILE A 80 1.83 0.25 -5.99
CA ILE A 80 2.00 -0.88 -6.89
C ILE A 80 1.21 -2.04 -6.29
N SER A 81 0.19 -2.51 -7.01
CA SER A 81 -0.62 -3.64 -6.56
C SER A 81 -0.15 -4.90 -7.28
N LEU A 82 0.05 -5.97 -6.51
CA LEU A 82 0.37 -7.27 -7.07
C LEU A 82 -0.96 -7.93 -7.43
N THR A 83 -1.19 -8.10 -8.74
CA THR A 83 -2.53 -8.48 -9.23
C THR A 83 -2.85 -9.96 -9.03
N VAL A 84 -1.87 -10.79 -8.71
CA VAL A 84 -2.14 -12.18 -8.37
C VAL A 84 -2.96 -12.25 -7.08
N HIS A 85 -4.00 -13.10 -7.08
CA HIS A 85 -4.79 -13.34 -5.86
C HIS A 85 -4.03 -14.33 -4.97
N SER A 86 -3.22 -13.80 -4.04
CA SER A 86 -2.49 -14.63 -3.10
C SER A 86 -3.35 -15.00 -1.89
N ASN A 87 -3.17 -16.22 -1.40
CA ASN A 87 -3.76 -16.68 -0.16
C ASN A 87 -3.09 -15.93 1.01
N LEU A 88 -3.88 -15.52 2.02
CA LEU A 88 -3.32 -14.80 3.18
C LEU A 88 -2.33 -15.65 4.00
N TYR A 89 -2.36 -16.97 3.83
CA TYR A 89 -1.39 -17.88 4.45
C TYR A 89 -0.20 -18.20 3.54
N ALA A 90 -0.12 -17.60 2.35
CA ALA A 90 1.00 -17.84 1.43
C ALA A 90 2.31 -17.36 2.06
N ILE A 91 3.38 -18.13 1.82
CA ILE A 91 4.69 -17.87 2.41
C ILE A 91 5.67 -17.44 1.32
N GLY A 92 6.36 -16.34 1.56
CA GLY A 92 7.54 -15.96 0.81
C GLY A 92 7.34 -14.91 -0.27
N LEU A 93 6.11 -14.63 -0.72
CA LEU A 93 5.90 -13.62 -1.77
C LEU A 93 6.40 -12.25 -1.36
N LEU A 94 5.93 -11.73 -0.24
CA LEU A 94 6.36 -10.41 0.24
C LEU A 94 7.86 -10.39 0.58
N ALA A 95 8.39 -11.49 1.12
CA ALA A 95 9.83 -11.57 1.40
C ALA A 95 10.66 -11.37 0.13
N LYS A 96 10.28 -12.02 -0.97
CA LYS A 96 10.97 -11.88 -2.26
C LYS A 96 10.83 -10.48 -2.82
N VAL A 97 9.63 -9.94 -2.80
CA VAL A 97 9.31 -8.62 -3.33
C VAL A 97 10.06 -7.54 -2.56
N THR A 98 9.96 -7.56 -1.24
CA THR A 98 10.61 -6.54 -0.41
C THR A 98 12.13 -6.66 -0.44
N ASP A 99 12.66 -7.87 -0.55
CA ASP A 99 14.11 -8.09 -0.68
C ASP A 99 14.65 -7.44 -1.95
N VAL A 100 13.98 -7.65 -3.08
CA VAL A 100 14.39 -7.06 -4.37
C VAL A 100 14.37 -5.54 -4.31
N LEU A 101 13.34 -4.95 -3.70
CA LEU A 101 13.26 -3.49 -3.55
C LEU A 101 14.31 -2.95 -2.59
N ALA A 102 14.56 -3.64 -1.49
CA ALA A 102 15.57 -3.24 -0.51
C ALA A 102 16.97 -3.23 -1.14
N LYS A 103 17.28 -4.22 -1.98
CA LYS A 103 18.58 -4.28 -2.68
C LYS A 103 18.79 -3.11 -3.64
N GLU A 104 17.71 -2.54 -4.16
CA GLU A 104 17.75 -1.33 -4.98
C GLU A 104 17.69 -0.04 -4.16
N GLY A 105 17.69 -0.14 -2.85
CA GLY A 105 17.60 1.02 -1.95
C GLY A 105 16.25 1.70 -1.95
N ILE A 106 15.19 0.96 -2.27
CA ILE A 106 13.82 1.49 -2.31
C ILE A 106 13.08 1.07 -1.06
N SER A 107 12.62 2.06 -0.26
CA SER A 107 11.77 1.75 0.88
C SER A 107 10.40 1.32 0.39
N VAL A 108 9.77 0.40 1.12
CA VAL A 108 8.45 -0.10 0.77
C VAL A 108 7.61 -0.29 2.03
N ASN A 109 6.36 0.15 1.95
CA ASN A 109 5.36 -0.12 2.97
C ASN A 109 4.32 -1.04 2.34
N ALA A 110 4.20 -2.25 2.84
CA ALA A 110 3.33 -3.26 2.25
C ALA A 110 2.06 -3.44 3.07
N ILE A 111 0.94 -3.53 2.39
CA ILE A 111 -0.35 -3.84 3.01
C ILE A 111 -0.90 -5.07 2.29
N SER A 112 -1.05 -6.16 3.03
CA SER A 112 -1.68 -7.38 2.53
C SER A 112 -3.19 -7.28 2.76
N ALA A 113 -3.95 -7.12 1.69
CA ALA A 113 -5.40 -7.07 1.75
C ALA A 113 -5.99 -8.45 1.40
N TYR A 114 -7.31 -8.54 1.35
CA TYR A 114 -7.98 -9.82 1.14
C TYR A 114 -7.59 -10.49 -0.18
N TYR A 115 -7.55 -9.71 -1.27
CA TYR A 115 -7.27 -10.25 -2.61
C TYR A 115 -5.83 -10.06 -3.05
N HIS A 116 -5.20 -8.94 -2.68
CA HIS A 116 -3.91 -8.54 -3.24
C HIS A 116 -3.00 -7.93 -2.19
N ASP A 117 -1.71 -8.03 -2.44
CA ASP A 117 -0.70 -7.27 -1.73
C ASP A 117 -0.50 -5.94 -2.43
N HIS A 118 -0.41 -4.87 -1.64
CA HIS A 118 -0.25 -3.51 -2.13
C HIS A 118 1.04 -2.92 -1.57
N LEU A 119 1.85 -2.33 -2.45
CA LEU A 119 3.15 -1.78 -2.09
C LEU A 119 3.14 -0.28 -2.27
N PHE A 120 3.51 0.45 -1.23
CA PHE A 120 3.67 1.90 -1.28
C PHE A 120 5.15 2.22 -1.27
N VAL A 121 5.66 2.79 -2.37
CA VAL A 121 7.06 3.18 -2.54
C VAL A 121 7.13 4.70 -2.73
N PRO A 122 8.29 5.34 -2.43
CA PRO A 122 8.41 6.78 -2.70
C PRO A 122 8.02 7.08 -4.14
N TYR A 123 7.23 8.11 -4.34
CA TYR A 123 6.65 8.40 -5.66
C TYR A 123 7.72 8.55 -6.75
N GLU A 124 8.84 9.20 -6.44
CA GLU A 124 9.94 9.43 -7.38
C GLU A 124 10.72 8.15 -7.73
N ARG A 125 10.50 7.06 -6.99
CA ARG A 125 11.16 5.78 -7.25
C ARG A 125 10.25 4.75 -7.92
N LYS A 126 9.07 5.15 -8.37
CA LYS A 126 8.06 4.21 -8.91
C LYS A 126 8.53 3.44 -10.14
N GLU A 127 9.24 4.08 -11.06
CA GLU A 127 9.74 3.42 -12.25
C GLU A 127 10.87 2.43 -11.91
N ASP A 128 11.77 2.82 -10.99
CA ASP A 128 12.82 1.93 -10.52
C ASP A 128 12.23 0.71 -9.81
N ALA A 129 11.17 0.92 -9.01
CA ALA A 129 10.50 -0.17 -8.32
C ALA A 129 9.86 -1.15 -9.32
N MET A 130 9.15 -0.63 -10.33
CA MET A 130 8.57 -1.48 -11.37
C MET A 130 9.63 -2.27 -12.12
N ALA A 131 10.76 -1.64 -12.44
CA ALA A 131 11.87 -2.32 -13.11
C ALA A 131 12.49 -3.43 -12.25
N ALA A 132 12.63 -3.18 -10.94
CA ALA A 132 13.14 -4.18 -10.01
C ALA A 132 12.20 -5.39 -9.91
N LEU A 133 10.90 -5.15 -9.81
CA LEU A 133 9.90 -6.22 -9.73
C LEU A 133 9.84 -7.06 -11.01
N ALA A 134 10.09 -6.47 -12.16
CA ALA A 134 10.10 -7.18 -13.43
C ALA A 134 11.20 -8.23 -13.54
N LYS A 135 12.20 -8.17 -12.66
CA LYS A 135 13.32 -9.14 -12.64
C LYS A 135 13.02 -10.41 -11.83
N LEU A 136 11.91 -10.45 -11.13
CA LEU A 136 11.53 -11.60 -10.30
C LEU A 136 11.01 -12.79 -11.12
#